data_695a5b6626e57d3bcd5b3750270f4b16
#
_entry.id   695a5b6626e57d3bcd5b3750270f4b16
#
_cell.length_a   1.000
_cell.length_b   1.000
_cell.length_c   1.000
_cell.angle_alpha   90.00
_cell.angle_beta   90.00
_cell.angle_gamma   90.00
#
_symmetry.space_group_name_H-M   'P 1'
#
loop_
_entity.id
_entity.type
_entity.pdbx_description
1 polymer ?
#
loop_
_entity_poly.entity_id
_entity_poly.type
_entity_poly.pdbx_seq_one_letter_code
_entity_poly.pdbx_strand_id
1 'polypeptide(L)'
;MSDKVLSQFKQEVVEEKQETGKKLKIGIIGTGWIAESHIQSYKQMEDVEVVAAADLIPGKAEKFMKRFGVEGVRFYPSHKELIDNEPDLDGVSVCTYNTQHAAPTIYALEHGLPVLLEKPFSVTLEEAEAICRAEKKSGKFVSVGFQPRFDANMQMIKKIVESGALGKIYYIQTGGGRRRGIPGSTFIEKSTGGIGALGDIGCYSLDMVLNAIGYPKPLTVSGYISDFFGKNPKYNGADAARFSVDDFAAAFIRLEGGIILDFRIAWAMHVNTPGDTIIFGTEGALRIPSTDCWNGSVGGPMTLYHDVAGAHVDTVIPILQNTGKGGLFDKKIRSFLDAIRTNGPAPVPTSQILYNQAIIDGINKSAALGKEVEIKFAEI
;
A
#
# COMPACT_ATOMS: atom_id res chain seq x y z
N MET A 1 48.86 -16.36 -1.87
CA MET A 1 47.62 -17.09 -2.21
C MET A 1 46.35 -16.49 -1.59
N SER A 2 46.43 -15.40 -0.79
CA SER A 2 45.26 -14.79 -0.15
C SER A 2 44.46 -13.79 -1.05
N ASP A 3 45.11 -13.18 -2.03
CA ASP A 3 44.47 -12.10 -2.81
C ASP A 3 43.50 -12.58 -3.91
N LYS A 4 43.66 -13.83 -4.37
CA LYS A 4 42.76 -14.40 -5.39
C LYS A 4 41.38 -14.83 -4.85
N VAL A 5 41.29 -15.14 -3.57
CA VAL A 5 40.02 -15.54 -2.94
C VAL A 5 39.20 -14.29 -2.60
N LEU A 6 39.82 -13.19 -2.16
CA LEU A 6 39.15 -11.94 -1.84
C LEU A 6 38.65 -11.19 -3.07
N SER A 7 39.25 -11.37 -4.24
CA SER A 7 38.77 -10.76 -5.49
C SER A 7 37.45 -11.35 -6.01
N GLN A 8 37.10 -12.59 -5.60
CA GLN A 8 35.84 -13.22 -5.96
C GLN A 8 34.63 -12.63 -5.19
N PHE A 9 34.86 -11.89 -4.11
CA PHE A 9 33.82 -11.23 -3.31
C PHE A 9 33.65 -9.73 -3.61
N LYS A 10 34.46 -9.18 -4.49
CA LYS A 10 34.18 -7.85 -5.04
C LYS A 10 33.13 -7.99 -6.12
N GLN A 11 31.85 -7.84 -5.75
CA GLN A 11 30.85 -7.40 -6.70
C GLN A 11 31.30 -6.01 -7.16
N GLU A 12 31.70 -5.88 -8.40
CA GLU A 12 31.76 -4.59 -9.06
C GLU A 12 30.34 -4.05 -9.05
N VAL A 13 30.10 -3.08 -8.20
CA VAL A 13 28.96 -2.18 -8.36
C VAL A 13 29.26 -1.38 -9.61
N VAL A 14 28.82 -1.88 -10.75
CA VAL A 14 28.74 -1.09 -11.98
C VAL A 14 27.70 -0.03 -11.67
N GLU A 15 28.15 1.13 -11.24
CA GLU A 15 27.35 2.34 -11.36
C GLU A 15 27.20 2.58 -12.88
N GLU A 16 26.14 2.03 -13.47
CA GLU A 16 25.66 2.49 -14.77
C GLU A 16 25.35 3.98 -14.59
N LYS A 17 26.25 4.83 -15.07
CA LYS A 17 25.93 6.22 -15.34
C LYS A 17 24.81 6.18 -16.38
N GLN A 18 23.57 6.26 -15.90
CA GLN A 18 22.45 6.56 -16.77
C GLN A 18 22.78 7.87 -17.47
N GLU A 19 22.87 7.84 -18.79
CA GLU A 19 22.87 9.04 -19.60
C GLU A 19 21.72 9.91 -19.11
N THR A 20 22.00 11.18 -18.82
CA THR A 20 21.00 12.17 -18.40
C THR A 20 20.07 12.45 -19.58
N GLY A 21 19.17 11.50 -19.84
CA GLY A 21 18.07 11.65 -20.78
C GLY A 21 17.14 12.78 -20.34
N LYS A 22 16.23 13.19 -21.20
CA LYS A 22 15.17 14.16 -20.90
C LYS A 22 14.54 13.85 -19.54
N LYS A 23 14.40 14.87 -18.66
CA LYS A 23 13.70 14.72 -17.38
C LYS A 23 12.26 14.27 -17.59
N LEU A 24 11.80 13.35 -16.77
CA LEU A 24 10.40 12.97 -16.76
C LEU A 24 9.55 14.10 -16.18
N LYS A 25 8.44 14.42 -16.81
CA LYS A 25 7.51 15.46 -16.40
C LYS A 25 6.32 14.81 -15.67
N ILE A 26 6.12 15.16 -14.40
CA ILE A 26 5.11 14.58 -13.55
C ILE A 26 4.07 15.62 -13.11
N GLY A 27 2.80 15.22 -13.17
CA GLY A 27 1.68 15.96 -12.59
C GLY A 27 1.33 15.41 -11.18
N ILE A 28 0.98 16.30 -10.25
CA ILE A 28 0.46 15.91 -8.93
C ILE A 28 -1.02 16.27 -8.83
N ILE A 29 -1.86 15.29 -8.55
CA ILE A 29 -3.31 15.43 -8.40
C ILE A 29 -3.67 15.22 -6.92
N GLY A 30 -4.12 16.29 -6.26
CA GLY A 30 -4.31 16.34 -4.82
C GLY A 30 -3.05 16.75 -4.06
N THR A 31 -3.15 17.85 -3.29
CA THR A 31 -2.05 18.43 -2.51
C THR A 31 -2.34 18.34 -1.01
N GLY A 32 -2.75 17.15 -0.60
CA GLY A 32 -2.96 16.78 0.80
C GLY A 32 -1.68 16.34 1.51
N TRP A 33 -1.84 15.77 2.69
CA TRP A 33 -0.74 15.31 3.54
C TRP A 33 0.20 14.33 2.83
N ILE A 34 -0.33 13.34 2.11
CA ILE A 34 0.54 12.32 1.48
C ILE A 34 1.37 12.89 0.32
N ALA A 35 0.87 13.92 -0.35
CA ALA A 35 1.61 14.61 -1.41
C ALA A 35 2.91 15.24 -0.90
N GLU A 36 3.05 15.52 0.42
CA GLU A 36 4.30 16.00 1.03
C GLU A 36 5.43 15.00 0.83
N SER A 37 5.18 13.72 1.06
CA SER A 37 6.18 12.68 0.84
C SER A 37 6.54 12.53 -0.63
N HIS A 38 5.57 12.68 -1.54
CA HIS A 38 5.82 12.62 -2.98
C HIS A 38 6.69 13.78 -3.44
N ILE A 39 6.34 15.01 -3.07
CA ILE A 39 7.11 16.19 -3.52
C ILE A 39 8.53 16.21 -2.94
N GLN A 40 8.72 15.77 -1.68
CA GLN A 40 10.04 15.64 -1.09
C GLN A 40 10.90 14.63 -1.82
N SER A 41 10.34 13.48 -2.22
CA SER A 41 11.06 12.49 -3.00
C SER A 41 11.39 12.96 -4.41
N TYR A 42 10.44 13.57 -5.13
CA TYR A 42 10.70 14.12 -6.47
C TYR A 42 11.82 15.17 -6.46
N LYS A 43 11.86 16.05 -5.45
CA LYS A 43 12.89 17.08 -5.31
C LYS A 43 14.32 16.54 -5.15
N GLN A 44 14.47 15.31 -4.68
CA GLN A 44 15.78 14.67 -4.49
C GLN A 44 16.30 13.98 -5.76
N MET A 45 15.48 13.91 -6.82
CA MET A 45 15.79 13.21 -8.05
C MET A 45 16.10 14.20 -9.18
N GLU A 46 17.29 14.09 -9.78
CA GLU A 46 17.77 15.03 -10.80
C GLU A 46 17.11 14.81 -12.17
N ASP A 47 16.56 13.62 -12.40
CA ASP A 47 16.03 13.14 -13.67
C ASP A 47 14.51 13.25 -13.80
N VAL A 48 13.86 13.99 -12.90
CA VAL A 48 12.42 14.25 -12.90
C VAL A 48 12.12 15.69 -12.52
N GLU A 49 11.00 16.21 -13.02
CA GLU A 49 10.46 17.50 -12.61
C GLU A 49 8.93 17.41 -12.41
N VAL A 50 8.44 18.07 -11.39
CA VAL A 50 6.99 18.28 -11.18
C VAL A 50 6.61 19.57 -11.90
N VAL A 51 5.85 19.44 -12.97
CA VAL A 51 5.51 20.56 -13.86
C VAL A 51 4.10 21.10 -13.66
N ALA A 52 3.21 20.30 -13.05
CA ALA A 52 1.81 20.66 -12.84
C ALA A 52 1.27 20.10 -11.52
N ALA A 53 0.34 20.84 -10.92
CA ALA A 53 -0.40 20.38 -9.73
C ALA A 53 -1.86 20.80 -9.78
N ALA A 54 -2.76 19.91 -9.34
CA ALA A 54 -4.19 20.18 -9.24
C ALA A 54 -4.72 19.92 -7.82
N ASP A 55 -5.60 20.79 -7.36
CA ASP A 55 -6.41 20.57 -6.15
C ASP A 55 -7.78 21.23 -6.32
N LEU A 56 -8.83 20.59 -5.83
CA LEU A 56 -10.21 21.12 -5.91
C LEU A 56 -10.41 22.38 -5.04
N ILE A 57 -9.54 22.61 -4.06
CA ILE A 57 -9.59 23.79 -3.20
C ILE A 57 -8.76 24.90 -3.85
N PRO A 58 -9.39 26.04 -4.22
CA PRO A 58 -8.69 27.13 -4.90
C PRO A 58 -7.44 27.62 -4.15
N GLY A 59 -6.33 27.76 -4.86
CA GLY A 59 -5.06 28.24 -4.32
C GLY A 59 -4.31 27.27 -3.41
N LYS A 60 -4.88 26.09 -3.10
CA LYS A 60 -4.23 25.11 -2.21
C LYS A 60 -2.98 24.50 -2.86
N ALA A 61 -3.04 24.13 -4.13
CA ALA A 61 -1.89 23.57 -4.86
C ALA A 61 -0.72 24.57 -4.92
N GLU A 62 -0.99 25.84 -5.20
CA GLU A 62 0.02 26.88 -5.21
C GLU A 62 0.68 27.08 -3.85
N LYS A 63 -0.12 27.21 -2.78
CA LYS A 63 0.39 27.32 -1.40
C LYS A 63 1.23 26.12 -1.00
N PHE A 64 0.81 24.93 -1.42
CA PHE A 64 1.54 23.68 -1.16
C PHE A 64 2.92 23.71 -1.86
N MET A 65 2.98 23.95 -3.16
CA MET A 65 4.25 23.98 -3.91
C MET A 65 5.20 25.07 -3.40
N LYS A 66 4.68 26.25 -3.07
CA LYS A 66 5.45 27.32 -2.47
C LYS A 66 6.05 26.95 -1.11
N ARG A 67 5.29 26.23 -0.24
CA ARG A 67 5.79 25.74 1.06
C ARG A 67 6.99 24.81 0.89
N PHE A 68 7.03 24.01 -0.18
CA PHE A 68 8.13 23.10 -0.47
C PHE A 68 9.22 23.71 -1.37
N GLY A 69 9.09 24.97 -1.74
CA GLY A 69 10.08 25.65 -2.61
C GLY A 69 10.19 25.01 -3.99
N VAL A 70 9.05 24.60 -4.57
CA VAL A 70 8.99 24.06 -5.93
C VAL A 70 8.46 25.14 -6.85
N GLU A 71 9.29 25.55 -7.80
CA GLU A 71 9.03 26.63 -8.75
C GLU A 71 8.71 26.08 -10.16
N GLY A 72 8.13 26.91 -11.02
CA GLY A 72 7.82 26.53 -12.40
C GLY A 72 6.62 25.62 -12.58
N VAL A 73 5.85 25.36 -11.51
CA VAL A 73 4.67 24.50 -11.53
C VAL A 73 3.45 25.26 -12.00
N ARG A 74 2.68 24.71 -12.93
CA ARG A 74 1.36 25.22 -13.34
C ARG A 74 0.27 24.65 -12.47
N PHE A 75 -0.75 25.45 -12.13
CA PHE A 75 -1.80 25.08 -11.18
C PHE A 75 -3.16 25.00 -11.85
N TYR A 76 -3.90 23.93 -11.53
CA TYR A 76 -5.19 23.63 -12.13
C TYR A 76 -6.24 23.33 -11.06
N PRO A 77 -7.51 23.69 -11.29
CA PRO A 77 -8.58 23.45 -10.34
C PRO A 77 -9.07 21.98 -10.33
N SER A 78 -8.69 21.17 -11.32
CA SER A 78 -9.08 19.78 -11.43
C SER A 78 -8.03 18.93 -12.14
N HIS A 79 -8.11 17.61 -11.92
CA HIS A 79 -7.29 16.64 -12.66
C HIS A 79 -7.54 16.68 -14.18
N LYS A 80 -8.77 16.98 -14.61
CA LYS A 80 -9.11 17.07 -16.03
C LYS A 80 -8.37 18.23 -16.67
N GLU A 81 -8.52 19.41 -16.11
CA GLU A 81 -7.83 20.59 -16.64
C GLU A 81 -6.29 20.44 -16.60
N LEU A 82 -5.75 19.78 -15.57
CA LEU A 82 -4.32 19.48 -15.53
C LEU A 82 -3.94 18.59 -16.71
N ILE A 83 -4.60 17.47 -16.92
CA ILE A 83 -4.26 16.50 -17.95
C ILE A 83 -4.48 17.07 -19.35
N ASP A 84 -5.60 17.78 -19.57
CA ASP A 84 -5.96 18.35 -20.88
C ASP A 84 -4.99 19.47 -21.34
N ASN A 85 -4.41 20.21 -20.38
CA ASN A 85 -3.51 21.33 -20.69
C ASN A 85 -2.02 20.98 -20.59
N GLU A 86 -1.66 19.76 -20.20
CA GLU A 86 -0.27 19.30 -20.05
C GLU A 86 0.01 18.08 -20.94
N PRO A 87 0.06 18.25 -22.27
CA PRO A 87 0.20 17.13 -23.21
C PRO A 87 1.57 16.42 -23.13
N ASP A 88 2.55 17.05 -22.49
CA ASP A 88 3.92 16.54 -22.38
C ASP A 88 4.17 15.74 -21.08
N LEU A 89 3.14 15.43 -20.30
CA LEU A 89 3.30 14.63 -19.08
C LEU A 89 3.75 13.21 -19.41
N ASP A 90 4.69 12.70 -18.63
CA ASP A 90 5.15 11.31 -18.67
C ASP A 90 4.40 10.42 -17.65
N GLY A 91 3.73 11.02 -16.67
CA GLY A 91 2.91 10.32 -15.68
C GLY A 91 2.32 11.25 -14.62
N VAL A 92 1.46 10.70 -13.78
CA VAL A 92 0.83 11.46 -12.68
C VAL A 92 0.90 10.70 -11.34
N SER A 93 1.01 11.46 -10.24
CA SER A 93 0.77 10.99 -8.88
C SER A 93 -0.62 11.39 -8.41
N VAL A 94 -1.46 10.44 -8.06
CA VAL A 94 -2.79 10.66 -7.49
C VAL A 94 -2.67 10.57 -5.97
N CYS A 95 -2.79 11.72 -5.30
CA CYS A 95 -2.60 11.92 -3.87
C CYS A 95 -3.84 12.53 -3.21
N THR A 96 -5.01 12.28 -3.77
CA THR A 96 -6.31 12.74 -3.28
C THR A 96 -6.72 11.99 -2.02
N TYR A 97 -7.85 12.35 -1.41
CA TYR A 97 -8.46 11.49 -0.40
C TYR A 97 -9.17 10.28 -1.06
N ASN A 98 -9.39 9.22 -0.30
CA ASN A 98 -9.68 7.88 -0.80
C ASN A 98 -10.86 7.80 -1.78
N THR A 99 -11.98 8.51 -1.49
CA THR A 99 -13.17 8.53 -2.36
C THR A 99 -12.95 9.24 -3.72
N GLN A 100 -11.79 9.84 -3.92
CA GLN A 100 -11.41 10.51 -5.16
C GLN A 100 -10.21 9.84 -5.84
N HIS A 101 -9.95 8.57 -5.57
CA HIS A 101 -8.87 7.83 -6.22
C HIS A 101 -9.23 7.37 -7.64
N ALA A 102 -10.44 6.87 -7.84
CA ALA A 102 -10.82 6.23 -9.08
C ALA A 102 -10.92 7.21 -10.27
N ALA A 103 -11.65 8.32 -10.11
CA ALA A 103 -11.92 9.24 -11.21
C ALA A 103 -10.65 9.82 -11.87
N PRO A 104 -9.69 10.42 -11.13
CA PRO A 104 -8.46 10.93 -11.73
C PRO A 104 -7.56 9.83 -12.29
N THR A 105 -7.55 8.64 -11.68
CA THR A 105 -6.77 7.51 -12.18
C THR A 105 -7.30 7.01 -13.52
N ILE A 106 -8.60 6.81 -13.65
CA ILE A 106 -9.23 6.39 -14.90
C ILE A 106 -9.01 7.45 -15.98
N TYR A 107 -9.22 8.72 -15.65
CA TYR A 107 -9.04 9.81 -16.61
C TYR A 107 -7.59 9.90 -17.13
N ALA A 108 -6.60 9.75 -16.24
CA ALA A 108 -5.19 9.73 -16.65
C ALA A 108 -4.86 8.55 -17.57
N LEU A 109 -5.36 7.35 -17.26
CA LEU A 109 -5.19 6.17 -18.11
C LEU A 109 -5.82 6.37 -19.49
N GLU A 110 -7.03 6.93 -19.58
CA GLU A 110 -7.72 7.21 -20.85
C GLU A 110 -6.95 8.23 -21.72
N HIS A 111 -6.10 9.06 -21.11
CA HIS A 111 -5.20 9.99 -21.81
C HIS A 111 -3.78 9.44 -21.98
N GLY A 112 -3.58 8.14 -21.77
CA GLY A 112 -2.32 7.46 -22.05
C GLY A 112 -1.21 7.72 -21.02
N LEU A 113 -1.55 8.13 -19.78
CA LEU A 113 -0.61 8.41 -18.71
C LEU A 113 -0.51 7.26 -17.71
N PRO A 114 0.69 6.77 -17.37
CA PRO A 114 0.93 5.93 -16.22
C PRO A 114 0.61 6.66 -14.92
N VAL A 115 0.11 5.92 -13.91
CA VAL A 115 -0.35 6.49 -12.65
C VAL A 115 0.36 5.86 -11.46
N LEU A 116 0.89 6.70 -10.55
CA LEU A 116 1.21 6.32 -9.19
C LEU A 116 0.02 6.71 -8.30
N LEU A 117 -0.77 5.73 -7.90
CA LEU A 117 -1.98 5.92 -7.10
C LEU A 117 -1.70 5.62 -5.63
N GLU A 118 -2.02 6.54 -4.72
CA GLU A 118 -1.90 6.28 -3.29
C GLU A 118 -2.88 5.20 -2.79
N LYS A 119 -2.50 4.55 -1.71
CA LYS A 119 -3.34 3.58 -1.01
C LYS A 119 -4.44 4.31 -0.16
N PRO A 120 -5.57 3.66 0.13
CA PRO A 120 -6.04 2.39 -0.41
C PRO A 120 -6.33 2.47 -1.91
N PHE A 121 -6.39 1.33 -2.58
CA PHE A 121 -6.59 1.29 -4.04
C PHE A 121 -7.86 2.03 -4.49
N SER A 122 -8.95 1.79 -3.79
CA SER A 122 -10.25 2.45 -3.97
C SER A 122 -11.09 2.29 -2.71
N VAL A 123 -12.32 2.78 -2.72
CA VAL A 123 -13.26 2.62 -1.61
C VAL A 123 -14.16 1.39 -1.80
N THR A 124 -14.48 1.05 -3.04
CA THR A 124 -15.30 -0.11 -3.40
C THR A 124 -14.59 -1.05 -4.37
N LEU A 125 -15.04 -2.30 -4.45
CA LEU A 125 -14.55 -3.25 -5.44
C LEU A 125 -14.88 -2.81 -6.86
N GLU A 126 -16.07 -2.23 -7.07
CA GLU A 126 -16.53 -1.73 -8.36
C GLU A 126 -15.60 -0.64 -8.93
N GLU A 127 -15.12 0.28 -8.07
CA GLU A 127 -14.12 1.29 -8.45
C GLU A 127 -12.78 0.66 -8.81
N ALA A 128 -12.31 -0.31 -8.01
CA ALA A 128 -11.07 -1.05 -8.27
C ALA A 128 -11.13 -1.76 -9.64
N GLU A 129 -12.22 -2.45 -9.92
CA GLU A 129 -12.45 -3.12 -11.20
C GLU A 129 -12.52 -2.13 -12.36
N ALA A 130 -13.12 -0.95 -12.16
CA ALA A 130 -13.16 0.10 -13.18
C ALA A 130 -11.75 0.63 -13.50
N ILE A 131 -10.88 0.82 -12.49
CA ILE A 131 -9.47 1.17 -12.69
C ILE A 131 -8.76 0.08 -13.49
N CYS A 132 -8.91 -1.20 -13.11
CA CYS A 132 -8.28 -2.32 -13.80
C CYS A 132 -8.74 -2.41 -15.28
N ARG A 133 -10.02 -2.19 -15.57
CA ARG A 133 -10.52 -2.14 -16.96
C ARG A 133 -9.91 -0.97 -17.74
N ALA A 134 -9.80 0.22 -17.14
CA ALA A 134 -9.17 1.37 -17.78
C ALA A 134 -7.67 1.14 -18.03
N GLU A 135 -6.96 0.52 -17.09
CA GLU A 135 -5.56 0.12 -17.22
C GLU A 135 -5.36 -0.82 -18.40
N LYS A 136 -6.16 -1.90 -18.48
CA LYS A 136 -6.11 -2.87 -19.58
C LYS A 136 -6.39 -2.22 -20.93
N LYS A 137 -7.40 -1.34 -20.99
CA LYS A 137 -7.81 -0.65 -22.23
C LYS A 137 -6.77 0.34 -22.72
N SER A 138 -6.12 1.07 -21.81
CA SER A 138 -5.14 2.09 -22.16
C SER A 138 -3.77 1.51 -22.55
N GLY A 139 -3.43 0.31 -22.13
CA GLY A 139 -2.08 -0.26 -22.22
C GLY A 139 -1.04 0.46 -21.37
N LYS A 140 -1.48 1.34 -20.45
CA LYS A 140 -0.65 1.99 -19.45
C LYS A 140 -0.81 1.27 -18.12
N PHE A 141 0.04 1.57 -17.14
CA PHE A 141 0.00 0.90 -15.84
C PHE A 141 -0.39 1.83 -14.69
N VAL A 142 -0.95 1.24 -13.65
CA VAL A 142 -1.11 1.87 -12.33
C VAL A 142 -0.19 1.14 -11.34
N SER A 143 0.68 1.89 -10.66
CA SER A 143 1.40 1.39 -9.48
C SER A 143 0.73 1.90 -8.22
N VAL A 144 0.28 1.00 -7.35
CA VAL A 144 -0.39 1.39 -6.10
C VAL A 144 0.62 1.68 -5.00
N GLY A 145 0.38 2.70 -4.19
CA GLY A 145 1.33 3.31 -3.24
C GLY A 145 1.65 2.48 -1.99
N PHE A 146 1.93 1.20 -2.11
CA PHE A 146 2.36 0.34 -1.00
C PHE A 146 3.88 0.41 -0.81
N GLN A 147 4.37 1.50 -0.21
CA GLN A 147 5.80 1.69 0.07
C GLN A 147 6.44 0.56 0.92
N PRO A 148 5.72 -0.17 1.83
CA PRO A 148 6.35 -1.25 2.60
C PRO A 148 6.90 -2.38 1.74
N ARG A 149 6.44 -2.58 0.52
CA ARG A 149 6.99 -3.59 -0.40
C ARG A 149 8.48 -3.38 -0.73
N PHE A 150 8.98 -2.17 -0.51
CA PHE A 150 10.39 -1.80 -0.70
C PHE A 150 11.22 -1.92 0.59
N ASP A 151 10.60 -2.33 1.71
CA ASP A 151 11.28 -2.58 2.98
C ASP A 151 11.99 -3.93 2.98
N ALA A 152 13.24 -3.97 3.50
CA ALA A 152 14.06 -5.16 3.53
C ALA A 152 13.41 -6.31 4.34
N ASN A 153 12.68 -6.00 5.41
CA ASN A 153 11.99 -7.00 6.22
C ASN A 153 10.77 -7.57 5.50
N MET A 154 10.00 -6.71 4.79
CA MET A 154 8.88 -7.17 3.96
C MET A 154 9.34 -8.08 2.82
N GLN A 155 10.48 -7.74 2.19
CA GLN A 155 11.10 -8.59 1.18
C GLN A 155 11.63 -9.90 1.78
N MET A 156 12.15 -9.88 3.02
CA MET A 156 12.61 -11.09 3.71
C MET A 156 11.44 -12.03 4.02
N ILE A 157 10.30 -11.51 4.50
CA ILE A 157 9.10 -12.31 4.73
C ILE A 157 8.72 -13.07 3.45
N LYS A 158 8.66 -12.37 2.33
CA LYS A 158 8.36 -12.97 1.02
C LYS A 158 9.37 -14.04 0.64
N LYS A 159 10.68 -13.76 0.75
CA LYS A 159 11.76 -14.72 0.44
C LYS A 159 11.69 -15.97 1.30
N ILE A 160 11.33 -15.86 2.59
CA ILE A 160 11.18 -17.03 3.47
C ILE A 160 10.04 -17.92 2.99
N VAL A 161 8.89 -17.34 2.64
CA VAL A 161 7.77 -18.10 2.08
C VAL A 161 8.13 -18.74 0.74
N GLU A 162 8.72 -17.97 -0.18
CA GLU A 162 9.12 -18.42 -1.52
C GLU A 162 10.24 -19.51 -1.47
N SER A 163 11.07 -19.51 -0.44
CA SER A 163 12.11 -20.55 -0.26
C SER A 163 11.54 -21.95 0.03
N GLY A 164 10.24 -22.04 0.36
CA GLY A 164 9.61 -23.29 0.77
C GLY A 164 9.88 -23.70 2.22
N ALA A 165 10.59 -22.88 3.00
CA ALA A 165 10.94 -23.19 4.40
C ALA A 165 9.72 -23.43 5.31
N LEU A 166 8.54 -22.92 4.93
CA LEU A 166 7.30 -23.16 5.66
C LEU A 166 6.50 -24.37 5.14
N GLY A 167 6.89 -24.96 4.00
CA GLY A 167 6.09 -25.98 3.32
C GLY A 167 4.80 -25.40 2.73
N LYS A 168 3.71 -26.17 2.75
CA LYS A 168 2.39 -25.73 2.28
C LYS A 168 1.74 -24.82 3.32
N ILE A 169 1.45 -23.58 2.96
CA ILE A 169 0.72 -22.64 3.83
C ILE A 169 -0.74 -23.07 3.93
N TYR A 170 -1.28 -23.11 5.15
CA TYR A 170 -2.68 -23.50 5.41
C TYR A 170 -3.45 -22.49 6.25
N TYR A 171 -2.79 -21.74 7.13
CA TYR A 171 -3.42 -20.76 8.00
C TYR A 171 -2.52 -19.53 8.19
N ILE A 172 -3.12 -18.36 8.23
CA ILE A 172 -2.45 -17.10 8.50
C ILE A 172 -3.26 -16.32 9.51
N GLN A 173 -2.61 -15.88 10.57
CA GLN A 173 -3.12 -14.86 11.46
C GLN A 173 -2.41 -13.56 11.14
N THR A 174 -3.15 -12.49 10.83
CA THR A 174 -2.55 -11.17 10.59
C THR A 174 -3.42 -10.06 11.16
N GLY A 175 -2.78 -8.96 11.40
CA GLY A 175 -3.45 -7.77 11.87
C GLY A 175 -2.47 -6.78 12.43
N GLY A 176 -3.03 -5.76 13.02
CA GLY A 176 -2.28 -4.69 13.66
C GLY A 176 -3.22 -3.70 14.28
N GLY A 177 -2.70 -2.67 14.88
CA GLY A 177 -3.55 -1.64 15.44
C GLY A 177 -2.97 -0.97 16.65
N ARG A 178 -3.74 -0.05 17.18
CA ARG A 178 -3.31 0.87 18.23
C ARG A 178 -4.30 0.85 19.38
N ARG A 179 -3.77 1.05 20.58
CA ARG A 179 -4.64 1.24 21.74
C ARG A 179 -5.47 2.52 21.62
N ARG A 180 -4.87 3.59 21.09
CA ARG A 180 -5.52 4.85 20.73
C ARG A 180 -4.75 5.47 19.58
N GLY A 181 -5.43 5.89 18.53
CA GLY A 181 -4.78 6.46 17.36
C GLY A 181 -5.72 6.64 16.18
N ILE A 182 -6.97 7.02 16.48
CA ILE A 182 -7.92 7.45 15.45
C ILE A 182 -7.33 8.68 14.77
N PRO A 183 -7.11 8.67 13.45
CA PRO A 183 -6.68 9.86 12.74
C PRO A 183 -7.80 10.90 12.72
N GLY A 184 -7.46 12.13 12.46
CA GLY A 184 -8.43 13.20 12.27
C GLY A 184 -8.72 13.48 10.79
N SER A 185 -9.25 14.69 10.51
CA SER A 185 -9.40 15.22 9.17
C SER A 185 -10.31 14.36 8.27
N THR A 186 -9.89 14.12 7.05
CA THR A 186 -10.65 13.43 6.00
C THR A 186 -10.75 11.91 6.19
N PHE A 187 -9.99 11.33 7.11
CA PHE A 187 -9.99 9.87 7.32
C PHE A 187 -11.24 9.35 8.00
N ILE A 188 -11.86 10.16 8.88
CA ILE A 188 -12.92 9.70 9.78
C ILE A 188 -14.33 9.88 9.21
N GLU A 189 -14.46 10.47 8.04
CA GLU A 189 -15.74 10.69 7.38
C GLU A 189 -15.90 9.82 6.13
N LYS A 190 -17.05 9.15 6.02
CA LYS A 190 -17.36 8.30 4.87
C LYS A 190 -17.33 9.04 3.54
N SER A 191 -17.67 10.33 3.54
CA SER A 191 -17.66 11.19 2.34
C SER A 191 -16.28 11.39 1.73
N THR A 192 -15.23 11.28 2.51
CA THR A 192 -13.83 11.54 2.10
C THR A 192 -12.93 10.32 2.30
N GLY A 193 -12.91 9.74 3.50
CA GLY A 193 -12.16 8.51 3.82
C GLY A 193 -12.77 7.26 3.19
N GLY A 194 -14.11 7.21 3.11
CA GLY A 194 -14.85 6.07 2.55
C GLY A 194 -14.82 4.83 3.45
N ILE A 195 -13.64 4.45 3.92
CA ILE A 195 -13.34 3.29 4.77
C ILE A 195 -12.43 3.78 5.89
N GLY A 196 -12.59 3.23 7.10
CA GLY A 196 -11.82 3.60 8.28
C GLY A 196 -10.52 2.80 8.46
N ALA A 197 -10.33 2.24 9.66
CA ALA A 197 -9.14 1.45 10.01
C ALA A 197 -8.88 0.31 9.02
N LEU A 198 -9.94 -0.32 8.54
CA LEU A 198 -9.89 -1.41 7.57
C LEU A 198 -9.18 -0.99 6.27
N GLY A 199 -9.53 0.16 5.70
CA GLY A 199 -8.91 0.66 4.47
C GLY A 199 -7.59 1.39 4.69
N ASP A 200 -7.46 2.15 5.78
CA ASP A 200 -6.26 2.98 6.02
C ASP A 200 -5.03 2.17 6.40
N ILE A 201 -5.14 1.33 7.44
CA ILE A 201 -4.00 0.53 7.93
C ILE A 201 -4.18 -0.97 7.69
N GLY A 202 -5.43 -1.44 7.56
CA GLY A 202 -5.73 -2.85 7.27
C GLY A 202 -5.21 -3.31 5.92
N CYS A 203 -5.23 -2.43 4.92
CA CYS A 203 -4.69 -2.73 3.60
C CYS A 203 -3.19 -3.11 3.64
N TYR A 204 -2.40 -2.54 4.56
CA TYR A 204 -0.99 -2.91 4.74
C TYR A 204 -0.81 -4.30 5.34
N SER A 205 -1.61 -4.66 6.37
CA SER A 205 -1.57 -6.00 6.96
C SER A 205 -1.94 -7.07 5.95
N LEU A 206 -2.97 -6.81 5.15
CA LEU A 206 -3.38 -7.70 4.06
C LEU A 206 -2.29 -7.80 2.99
N ASP A 207 -1.74 -6.66 2.53
CA ASP A 207 -0.70 -6.64 1.51
C ASP A 207 0.56 -7.41 1.91
N MET A 208 0.99 -7.28 3.16
CA MET A 208 2.15 -7.99 3.67
C MET A 208 2.02 -9.51 3.50
N VAL A 209 0.93 -10.09 3.95
CA VAL A 209 0.74 -11.54 3.89
C VAL A 209 0.38 -12.03 2.49
N LEU A 210 -0.50 -11.32 1.78
CA LEU A 210 -0.88 -11.68 0.42
C LEU A 210 0.32 -11.62 -0.54
N ASN A 211 1.17 -10.59 -0.44
CA ASN A 211 2.39 -10.48 -1.23
C ASN A 211 3.39 -11.60 -0.92
N ALA A 212 3.48 -12.02 0.33
CA ALA A 212 4.36 -13.11 0.73
C ALA A 212 3.93 -14.46 0.16
N ILE A 213 2.61 -14.72 0.09
CA ILE A 213 2.06 -16.01 -0.36
C ILE A 213 1.60 -16.02 -1.84
N GLY A 214 1.93 -14.97 -2.62
CA GLY A 214 1.68 -14.94 -4.05
C GLY A 214 0.25 -14.56 -4.47
N TYR A 215 -0.52 -13.88 -3.60
CA TYR A 215 -1.87 -13.38 -3.88
C TYR A 215 -2.86 -14.47 -4.35
N PRO A 216 -3.12 -15.51 -3.57
CA PRO A 216 -4.17 -16.47 -3.87
C PRO A 216 -5.52 -15.77 -3.92
N LYS A 217 -6.40 -16.19 -4.82
CA LYS A 217 -7.74 -15.61 -5.02
C LYS A 217 -8.56 -15.69 -3.74
N PRO A 218 -9.13 -14.58 -3.23
CA PRO A 218 -10.07 -14.63 -2.13
C PRO A 218 -11.42 -15.18 -2.61
N LEU A 219 -12.00 -16.09 -1.81
CA LEU A 219 -13.21 -16.83 -2.17
C LEU A 219 -14.42 -16.36 -1.37
N THR A 220 -14.31 -16.39 -0.03
CA THR A 220 -15.39 -15.97 0.87
C THR A 220 -14.82 -15.21 2.06
N VAL A 221 -15.66 -14.42 2.71
CA VAL A 221 -15.30 -13.68 3.92
C VAL A 221 -16.49 -13.63 4.90
N SER A 222 -16.18 -13.87 6.18
CA SER A 222 -17.04 -13.56 7.32
C SER A 222 -16.40 -12.42 8.09
N GLY A 223 -17.01 -11.24 8.07
CA GLY A 223 -16.45 -10.01 8.58
C GLY A 223 -17.29 -9.33 9.66
N TYR A 224 -16.62 -8.57 10.50
CA TYR A 224 -17.19 -7.70 11.52
C TYR A 224 -16.48 -6.34 11.50
N ILE A 225 -17.23 -5.27 11.68
CA ILE A 225 -16.70 -3.91 11.87
C ILE A 225 -17.33 -3.24 13.07
N SER A 226 -16.62 -2.29 13.68
CA SER A 226 -17.09 -1.44 14.78
C SER A 226 -16.66 0.00 14.57
N ASP A 227 -17.44 0.91 15.13
CA ASP A 227 -17.19 2.35 15.19
C ASP A 227 -17.29 2.89 16.63
N PHE A 228 -17.19 2.01 17.61
CA PHE A 228 -17.44 2.28 19.03
C PHE A 228 -16.59 3.41 19.59
N PHE A 229 -15.28 3.37 19.35
CA PHE A 229 -14.36 4.38 19.86
C PHE A 229 -14.48 5.69 19.09
N GLY A 230 -14.63 5.61 17.77
CA GLY A 230 -14.75 6.74 16.88
C GLY A 230 -15.99 7.59 17.16
N LYS A 231 -17.12 6.96 17.39
CA LYS A 231 -18.40 7.62 17.72
C LYS A 231 -18.56 8.04 19.19
N ASN A 232 -17.64 7.64 20.05
CA ASN A 232 -17.76 7.92 21.48
C ASN A 232 -16.97 9.19 21.86
N PRO A 233 -17.67 10.26 22.34
CA PRO A 233 -17.00 11.52 22.71
C PRO A 233 -15.95 11.37 23.81
N LYS A 234 -16.07 10.35 24.68
CA LYS A 234 -15.07 10.04 25.70
C LYS A 234 -13.69 9.73 25.10
N TYR A 235 -13.65 9.13 23.89
CA TYR A 235 -12.43 8.65 23.26
C TYR A 235 -12.01 9.49 22.06
N ASN A 236 -12.94 10.15 21.38
CA ASN A 236 -12.72 10.90 20.13
C ASN A 236 -13.12 12.37 20.21
N GLY A 237 -13.52 12.86 21.39
CA GLY A 237 -13.83 14.28 21.61
C GLY A 237 -14.90 14.80 20.65
N ALA A 238 -14.65 16.00 20.12
CA ALA A 238 -15.56 16.67 19.17
C ALA A 238 -15.68 15.93 17.82
N ASP A 239 -14.68 15.18 17.40
CA ASP A 239 -14.68 14.42 16.16
C ASP A 239 -15.66 13.24 16.16
N ALA A 240 -16.12 12.80 17.34
CA ALA A 240 -17.11 11.74 17.47
C ALA A 240 -18.43 12.05 16.74
N ALA A 241 -18.81 13.30 16.67
CA ALA A 241 -20.07 13.73 16.03
C ALA A 241 -20.06 13.54 14.49
N ARG A 242 -18.89 13.61 13.86
CA ARG A 242 -18.73 13.46 12.41
C ARG A 242 -18.15 12.11 12.00
N PHE A 243 -17.76 11.27 12.97
CA PHE A 243 -17.19 9.96 12.71
C PHE A 243 -18.22 9.02 12.04
N SER A 244 -17.89 8.48 10.88
CA SER A 244 -18.83 7.69 10.07
C SER A 244 -18.21 6.49 9.33
N VAL A 245 -17.02 6.09 9.75
CA VAL A 245 -16.30 4.92 9.23
C VAL A 245 -16.03 3.89 10.34
N ASP A 246 -15.31 2.83 10.06
CA ASP A 246 -14.90 1.85 11.06
C ASP A 246 -13.66 2.30 11.85
N ASP A 247 -13.59 1.93 13.13
CA ASP A 247 -12.38 2.05 13.96
C ASP A 247 -11.74 0.70 14.29
N PHE A 248 -12.47 -0.40 14.03
CA PHE A 248 -12.04 -1.77 14.23
C PHE A 248 -12.68 -2.67 13.18
N ALA A 249 -11.91 -3.62 12.66
CA ALA A 249 -12.44 -4.70 11.82
C ALA A 249 -11.78 -6.04 12.18
N ALA A 250 -12.55 -7.13 12.03
CA ALA A 250 -12.07 -8.50 12.13
C ALA A 250 -12.72 -9.36 11.05
N ALA A 251 -12.01 -10.37 10.55
CA ALA A 251 -12.54 -11.24 9.51
C ALA A 251 -11.88 -12.61 9.48
N PHE A 252 -12.65 -13.58 9.02
CA PHE A 252 -12.20 -14.91 8.63
C PHE A 252 -12.40 -15.06 7.12
N ILE A 253 -11.29 -15.22 6.40
CA ILE A 253 -11.25 -15.18 4.93
C ILE A 253 -10.77 -16.53 4.40
N ARG A 254 -11.47 -17.08 3.41
CA ARG A 254 -11.07 -18.29 2.68
C ARG A 254 -10.41 -17.87 1.39
N LEU A 255 -9.17 -18.35 1.19
CA LEU A 255 -8.40 -18.12 -0.02
C LEU A 255 -8.29 -19.40 -0.84
N GLU A 256 -8.01 -19.27 -2.12
CA GLU A 256 -7.69 -20.38 -3.00
C GLU A 256 -6.54 -21.23 -2.44
N GLY A 257 -6.53 -22.52 -2.76
CA GLY A 257 -5.54 -23.47 -2.20
C GLY A 257 -5.86 -23.97 -0.78
N GLY A 258 -7.02 -23.61 -0.22
CA GLY A 258 -7.46 -24.01 1.11
C GLY A 258 -6.83 -23.23 2.25
N ILE A 259 -6.27 -22.06 1.95
CA ILE A 259 -5.63 -21.18 2.95
C ILE A 259 -6.73 -20.39 3.69
N ILE A 260 -6.59 -20.33 5.01
CA ILE A 260 -7.42 -19.49 5.86
C ILE A 260 -6.63 -18.29 6.34
N LEU A 261 -7.23 -17.11 6.25
CA LEU A 261 -6.67 -15.87 6.74
C LEU A 261 -7.57 -15.28 7.84
N ASP A 262 -7.09 -15.28 9.08
CA ASP A 262 -7.67 -14.59 10.23
C ASP A 262 -7.06 -13.19 10.32
N PHE A 263 -7.91 -12.16 10.19
CA PHE A 263 -7.51 -10.77 10.08
C PHE A 263 -8.15 -9.91 11.17
N ARG A 264 -7.37 -9.01 11.77
CA ARG A 264 -7.85 -8.02 12.75
C ARG A 264 -7.09 -6.71 12.61
N ILE A 265 -7.80 -5.59 12.63
CA ILE A 265 -7.20 -4.27 12.54
C ILE A 265 -7.94 -3.26 13.40
N ALA A 266 -7.24 -2.28 14.00
CA ALA A 266 -7.86 -1.26 14.82
C ALA A 266 -7.11 0.06 14.83
N TRP A 267 -7.83 1.15 14.73
CA TRP A 267 -7.34 2.48 15.12
C TRP A 267 -7.41 2.69 16.64
N ALA A 268 -8.39 2.04 17.29
CA ALA A 268 -8.57 2.12 18.74
C ALA A 268 -9.13 0.82 19.32
N MET A 269 -8.57 0.41 20.45
CA MET A 269 -8.98 -0.77 21.25
C MET A 269 -8.42 -0.64 22.66
N HIS A 270 -8.73 -1.58 23.57
CA HIS A 270 -8.17 -1.53 24.93
C HIS A 270 -6.83 -2.26 25.10
N VAL A 271 -6.33 -2.91 24.07
CA VAL A 271 -4.99 -3.53 24.04
C VAL A 271 -4.07 -2.81 23.05
N ASN A 272 -2.75 -2.98 23.16
CA ASN A 272 -1.79 -2.28 22.30
C ASN A 272 -1.75 -2.85 20.88
N THR A 273 -2.01 -4.16 20.73
CA THR A 273 -2.08 -4.84 19.44
C THR A 273 -3.07 -6.01 19.52
N PRO A 274 -3.77 -6.36 18.45
CA PRO A 274 -4.61 -7.55 18.39
C PRO A 274 -3.81 -8.86 18.24
N GLY A 275 -2.49 -8.80 18.20
CA GLY A 275 -1.56 -9.92 18.08
C GLY A 275 -0.54 -9.74 16.97
N ASP A 276 0.44 -10.63 16.95
CA ASP A 276 1.46 -10.68 15.90
C ASP A 276 0.89 -11.30 14.62
N THR A 277 1.55 -11.07 13.50
CA THR A 277 1.29 -11.84 12.28
C THR A 277 2.05 -13.15 12.34
N ILE A 278 1.35 -14.27 12.04
CA ILE A 278 1.94 -15.60 11.98
C ILE A 278 1.48 -16.29 10.70
N ILE A 279 2.44 -16.76 9.91
CA ILE A 279 2.18 -17.56 8.71
C ILE A 279 2.51 -19.02 9.04
N PHE A 280 1.49 -19.87 9.04
CA PHE A 280 1.62 -21.30 9.37
C PHE A 280 1.71 -22.14 8.11
N GLY A 281 2.74 -22.97 8.05
CA GLY A 281 2.92 -23.96 7.01
C GLY A 281 3.11 -25.36 7.59
N THR A 282 3.21 -26.37 6.71
CA THR A 282 3.35 -27.78 7.10
C THR A 282 4.74 -28.15 7.60
N GLU A 283 5.76 -27.35 7.25
CA GLU A 283 7.17 -27.59 7.60
C GLU A 283 7.73 -26.53 8.56
N GLY A 284 6.98 -25.44 8.79
CA GLY A 284 7.39 -24.38 9.70
C GLY A 284 6.35 -23.28 9.83
N ALA A 285 6.64 -22.32 10.71
CA ALA A 285 5.83 -21.11 10.85
C ALA A 285 6.73 -19.88 11.01
N LEU A 286 6.29 -18.76 10.46
CA LEU A 286 6.97 -17.47 10.59
C LEU A 286 6.14 -16.52 11.45
N ARG A 287 6.69 -16.11 12.61
CA ARG A 287 6.12 -15.07 13.47
C ARG A 287 6.76 -13.73 13.15
N ILE A 288 5.93 -12.72 12.94
CA ILE A 288 6.29 -11.35 12.63
C ILE A 288 5.68 -10.46 13.71
N PRO A 289 6.49 -9.88 14.62
CA PRO A 289 5.99 -9.02 15.69
C PRO A 289 5.27 -7.79 15.13
N SER A 290 4.09 -7.46 15.69
CA SER A 290 3.34 -6.27 15.32
C SER A 290 3.92 -5.01 15.98
N THR A 291 3.55 -3.84 15.45
CA THR A 291 3.88 -2.53 16.01
C THR A 291 2.66 -1.85 16.60
N ASP A 292 2.88 -0.92 17.54
CA ASP A 292 1.80 -0.08 18.09
C ASP A 292 1.20 0.88 17.07
N CYS A 293 1.93 1.17 16.00
CA CYS A 293 1.49 2.02 14.90
C CYS A 293 1.73 1.26 13.59
N TRP A 294 0.78 0.41 13.23
CA TRP A 294 0.90 -0.37 12.02
C TRP A 294 0.90 0.52 10.78
N ASN A 295 2.00 0.50 10.05
CA ASN A 295 2.20 1.22 8.79
C ASN A 295 2.94 0.36 7.75
N GLY A 296 2.91 -0.98 7.92
CA GLY A 296 3.63 -1.92 7.09
C GLY A 296 5.07 -2.18 7.52
N SER A 297 5.42 -1.97 8.80
CA SER A 297 6.72 -2.32 9.35
C SER A 297 6.65 -3.46 10.36
N VAL A 298 7.79 -4.09 10.66
CA VAL A 298 7.88 -5.14 11.69
C VAL A 298 8.23 -4.54 13.05
N GLY A 299 7.62 -5.06 14.13
CA GLY A 299 7.79 -4.57 15.50
C GLY A 299 9.03 -5.07 16.23
N GLY A 300 9.77 -6.03 15.64
CA GLY A 300 10.93 -6.64 16.26
C GLY A 300 11.51 -7.76 15.41
N PRO A 301 12.53 -8.48 15.90
CA PRO A 301 13.07 -9.66 15.22
C PRO A 301 11.97 -10.68 14.94
N MET A 302 11.95 -11.22 13.73
CA MET A 302 11.05 -12.30 13.34
C MET A 302 11.57 -13.64 13.86
N THR A 303 10.68 -14.63 14.02
CA THR A 303 11.06 -15.98 14.45
C THR A 303 10.52 -16.99 13.44
N LEU A 304 11.41 -17.80 12.90
CA LEU A 304 11.08 -18.96 12.09
C LEU A 304 11.10 -20.20 13.00
N TYR A 305 9.96 -20.85 13.16
CA TYR A 305 9.79 -22.12 13.87
C TYR A 305 9.87 -23.26 12.87
N HIS A 306 10.74 -24.22 13.10
CA HIS A 306 10.92 -25.37 12.22
C HIS A 306 11.59 -26.54 12.95
N ASP A 307 11.63 -27.70 12.34
CA ASP A 307 12.30 -28.89 12.87
C ASP A 307 13.64 -29.10 12.18
N VAL A 308 14.68 -29.41 12.98
CA VAL A 308 16.01 -29.77 12.48
C VAL A 308 16.44 -31.09 13.15
N ALA A 309 16.69 -32.11 12.35
CA ALA A 309 17.08 -33.44 12.83
C ALA A 309 16.14 -34.01 13.93
N GLY A 310 14.84 -33.74 13.84
CA GLY A 310 13.81 -34.17 14.78
C GLY A 310 13.70 -33.32 16.05
N ALA A 311 14.43 -32.21 16.15
CA ALA A 311 14.32 -31.26 17.25
C ALA A 311 13.59 -29.98 16.84
N HIS A 312 12.77 -29.42 17.73
CA HIS A 312 12.14 -28.13 17.53
C HIS A 312 13.18 -27.01 17.64
N VAL A 313 13.26 -26.15 16.65
CA VAL A 313 14.25 -25.05 16.56
C VAL A 313 13.56 -23.73 16.26
N ASP A 314 13.96 -22.69 16.99
CA ASP A 314 13.54 -21.32 16.79
C ASP A 314 14.71 -20.52 16.17
N THR A 315 14.59 -20.15 14.91
CA THR A 315 15.59 -19.30 14.24
C THR A 315 15.16 -17.84 14.32
N VAL A 316 15.95 -17.02 15.00
CA VAL A 316 15.72 -15.58 15.11
C VAL A 316 16.30 -14.86 13.90
N ILE A 317 15.45 -14.08 13.21
CA ILE A 317 15.82 -13.25 12.07
C ILE A 317 15.84 -11.80 12.57
N PRO A 318 17.01 -11.16 12.63
CA PRO A 318 17.12 -9.79 13.14
C PRO A 318 16.39 -8.79 12.23
N ILE A 319 16.05 -7.63 12.76
CA ILE A 319 15.52 -6.52 11.93
C ILE A 319 16.59 -6.14 10.90
N LEU A 320 16.20 -6.21 9.64
CA LEU A 320 17.06 -5.84 8.52
C LEU A 320 16.99 -4.33 8.29
N GLN A 321 18.16 -3.73 8.07
CA GLN A 321 18.25 -2.34 7.70
C GLN A 321 18.03 -2.17 6.19
N ASN A 322 17.28 -1.15 5.82
CA ASN A 322 17.13 -0.78 4.43
C ASN A 322 18.46 -0.27 3.87
N THR A 323 18.91 -0.86 2.77
CA THR A 323 20.12 -0.45 2.07
C THR A 323 19.82 0.54 0.95
N GLY A 324 20.84 1.29 0.50
CA GLY A 324 20.71 2.27 -0.57
C GLY A 324 20.33 3.67 -0.06
N LYS A 325 20.25 4.62 -1.01
CA LYS A 325 19.88 6.01 -0.72
C LYS A 325 18.35 6.15 -0.60
N GLY A 326 17.93 7.05 0.29
CA GLY A 326 16.53 7.44 0.44
C GLY A 326 15.67 6.49 1.29
N GLY A 327 14.48 6.96 1.65
CA GLY A 327 13.48 6.23 2.41
C GLY A 327 12.58 5.36 1.52
N LEU A 328 11.58 4.71 2.13
CA LEU A 328 10.64 3.84 1.40
C LEU A 328 9.81 4.61 0.37
N PHE A 329 9.49 5.86 0.63
CA PHE A 329 8.80 6.73 -0.34
C PHE A 329 9.69 7.02 -1.55
N ASP A 330 10.98 7.28 -1.34
CA ASP A 330 11.92 7.52 -2.44
C ASP A 330 12.06 6.28 -3.32
N LYS A 331 12.16 5.09 -2.72
CA LYS A 331 12.19 3.82 -3.43
C LYS A 331 10.91 3.56 -4.23
N LYS A 332 9.73 3.82 -3.63
CA LYS A 332 8.43 3.71 -4.30
C LYS A 332 8.37 4.60 -5.54
N ILE A 333 8.72 5.87 -5.38
CA ILE A 333 8.69 6.84 -6.47
C ILE A 333 9.74 6.51 -7.53
N ARG A 334 10.97 6.16 -7.12
CA ARG A 334 12.00 5.75 -8.06
C ARG A 334 11.56 4.55 -8.92
N SER A 335 10.99 3.54 -8.30
CA SER A 335 10.51 2.36 -9.03
C SER A 335 9.40 2.69 -10.05
N PHE A 336 8.51 3.65 -9.73
CA PHE A 336 7.51 4.15 -10.66
C PHE A 336 8.15 4.86 -11.86
N LEU A 337 9.11 5.76 -11.61
CA LEU A 337 9.83 6.48 -12.67
C LEU A 337 10.66 5.52 -13.55
N ASP A 338 11.29 4.52 -12.96
CA ASP A 338 12.04 3.49 -13.69
C ASP A 338 11.11 2.65 -14.59
N ALA A 339 9.91 2.29 -14.09
CA ALA A 339 8.92 1.59 -14.89
C ALA A 339 8.44 2.44 -16.10
N ILE A 340 8.28 3.76 -15.93
CA ILE A 340 8.00 4.67 -17.06
C ILE A 340 9.15 4.64 -18.07
N ARG A 341 10.41 4.82 -17.64
CA ARG A 341 11.58 4.89 -18.50
C ARG A 341 11.81 3.62 -19.30
N THR A 342 11.64 2.48 -18.67
CA THR A 342 11.89 1.17 -19.27
C THR A 342 10.66 0.59 -19.99
N ASN A 343 9.52 1.29 -19.94
CA ASN A 343 8.22 0.73 -20.34
C ASN A 343 7.99 -0.65 -19.67
N GLY A 344 8.42 -0.77 -18.41
CA GLY A 344 8.37 -2.00 -17.62
C GLY A 344 7.04 -2.21 -16.91
N PRO A 345 6.89 -3.33 -16.21
CA PRO A 345 5.68 -3.64 -15.45
C PRO A 345 5.50 -2.70 -14.26
N ALA A 346 4.25 -2.55 -13.80
CA ALA A 346 3.93 -1.83 -12.59
C ALA A 346 4.69 -2.41 -11.37
N PRO A 347 5.41 -1.59 -10.58
CA PRO A 347 6.11 -2.07 -9.37
C PRO A 347 5.17 -2.71 -8.34
N VAL A 348 3.96 -2.15 -8.21
CA VAL A 348 2.87 -2.67 -7.36
C VAL A 348 1.62 -2.77 -8.23
N PRO A 349 1.40 -3.93 -8.91
CA PRO A 349 0.39 -4.04 -9.95
C PRO A 349 -1.03 -4.13 -9.38
N THR A 350 -1.97 -3.53 -10.09
CA THR A 350 -3.41 -3.53 -9.74
C THR A 350 -4.00 -4.94 -9.64
N SER A 351 -3.52 -5.88 -10.46
CA SER A 351 -3.97 -7.28 -10.45
C SER A 351 -3.79 -7.98 -9.09
N GLN A 352 -2.78 -7.57 -8.31
CA GLN A 352 -2.56 -8.03 -6.96
C GLN A 352 -3.43 -7.25 -5.97
N ILE A 353 -3.43 -5.91 -6.07
CA ILE A 353 -4.13 -5.06 -5.11
C ILE A 353 -5.65 -5.15 -5.26
N LEU A 354 -6.15 -5.57 -6.40
CA LEU A 354 -7.56 -5.91 -6.59
C LEU A 354 -8.04 -6.96 -5.56
N TYR A 355 -7.22 -7.96 -5.24
CA TYR A 355 -7.57 -8.97 -4.24
C TYR A 355 -7.56 -8.41 -2.81
N ASN A 356 -6.63 -7.50 -2.51
CA ASN A 356 -6.63 -6.76 -1.25
C ASN A 356 -7.93 -5.96 -1.10
N GLN A 357 -8.31 -5.19 -2.12
CA GLN A 357 -9.54 -4.39 -2.14
C GLN A 357 -10.80 -5.26 -2.09
N ALA A 358 -10.81 -6.40 -2.76
CA ALA A 358 -11.94 -7.33 -2.73
C ALA A 358 -12.19 -7.92 -1.33
N ILE A 359 -11.13 -8.20 -0.57
CA ILE A 359 -11.22 -8.62 0.83
C ILE A 359 -11.82 -7.48 1.67
N ILE A 360 -11.33 -6.26 1.54
CA ILE A 360 -11.81 -5.09 2.26
C ILE A 360 -13.31 -4.86 1.99
N ASP A 361 -13.71 -4.86 0.73
CA ASP A 361 -15.11 -4.70 0.32
C ASP A 361 -15.99 -5.85 0.83
N GLY A 362 -15.48 -7.08 0.76
CA GLY A 362 -16.15 -8.26 1.29
C GLY A 362 -16.37 -8.20 2.80
N ILE A 363 -15.39 -7.70 3.58
CA ILE A 363 -15.54 -7.50 5.02
C ILE A 363 -16.69 -6.53 5.32
N ASN A 364 -16.73 -5.39 4.61
CA ASN A 364 -17.81 -4.40 4.76
C ASN A 364 -19.17 -5.00 4.40
N LYS A 365 -19.28 -5.73 3.28
CA LYS A 365 -20.53 -6.40 2.85
C LYS A 365 -20.97 -7.46 3.86
N SER A 366 -20.05 -8.29 4.34
CA SER A 366 -20.33 -9.33 5.33
C SER A 366 -20.81 -8.73 6.65
N ALA A 367 -20.13 -7.71 7.16
CA ALA A 367 -20.52 -7.02 8.39
C ALA A 367 -21.92 -6.39 8.28
N ALA A 368 -22.24 -5.75 7.15
CA ALA A 368 -23.55 -5.16 6.90
C ALA A 368 -24.67 -6.21 6.82
N LEU A 369 -24.38 -7.40 6.28
CA LEU A 369 -25.35 -8.49 6.13
C LEU A 369 -25.41 -9.44 7.35
N GLY A 370 -24.44 -9.38 8.26
CA GLY A 370 -24.31 -10.27 9.41
C GLY A 370 -24.09 -11.75 9.05
N LYS A 371 -23.48 -12.03 7.88
CA LYS A 371 -23.21 -13.40 7.39
C LYS A 371 -21.99 -13.46 6.49
N GLU A 372 -21.47 -14.67 6.28
CA GLU A 372 -20.44 -14.92 5.27
C GLU A 372 -20.93 -14.54 3.87
N VAL A 373 -20.05 -13.92 3.08
CA VAL A 373 -20.31 -13.53 1.69
C VAL A 373 -19.27 -14.13 0.76
N GLU A 374 -19.70 -14.45 -0.45
CA GLU A 374 -18.81 -14.83 -1.55
C GLU A 374 -18.21 -13.59 -2.20
N ILE A 375 -16.92 -13.64 -2.50
CA ILE A 375 -16.23 -12.58 -3.26
C ILE A 375 -16.34 -12.89 -4.75
N LYS A 376 -17.02 -12.01 -5.47
CA LYS A 376 -17.23 -12.12 -6.93
C LYS A 376 -16.53 -10.99 -7.63
N PHE A 377 -15.79 -11.32 -8.67
CA PHE A 377 -15.12 -10.36 -9.54
C PHE A 377 -15.91 -10.22 -10.83
N ALA A 378 -16.01 -8.98 -11.32
CA ALA A 378 -16.47 -8.75 -12.70
C ALA A 378 -15.41 -9.24 -13.71
N GLU A 379 -15.82 -9.45 -14.94
CA GLU A 379 -14.87 -9.70 -16.03
C GLU A 379 -14.05 -8.44 -16.31
N ILE A 380 -12.72 -8.57 -16.30
CA ILE A 380 -11.75 -7.49 -16.50
C ILE A 380 -10.94 -7.75 -17.79
#